data_a7630ebbf95c30758952a3161f49e605
#
_entry.id   a7630ebbf95c30758952a3161f49e605
#
_cell.length_a   1.000
_cell.length_b   1.000
_cell.length_c   1.000
_cell.angle_alpha   90.00
_cell.angle_beta   90.00
_cell.angle_gamma   90.00
#
_symmetry.space_group_name_H-M   'P 1'
#
loop_
_entity.id
_entity.type
_entity.pdbx_description
1 polymer ?
#
loop_
_entity_poly.entity_id
_entity_poly.type
_entity_poly.pdbx_seq_one_letter_code
_entity_poly.pdbx_strand_id
1 'polypeptide(L)'
;MSPRSDRRTFLKSSAAGAAAMSVPYIFTSQPAMADEQKANEANDRPLVGCIGTGSRWNAVGPNAMQLGDVVAVCDVDANHANAAKKKTLEIQKKRGVERDVDVYEDYQKILDRNDIEIVTIVTTDHWHSKIAIEAMKAGKDVYCEKPLTLTIDEGKKICQVAKETGRVFQVGTQQRSEMGLRFLQAIALIRDGRIGDIEHIAVAIGGSPSSGEIPVTDVPSHLNWEKWLGQAPMVDYRYMKEGKHAKTRCHYEFRWWYEYSGGKLTDWGAHHVDIAQWGLDQVGDGQGPTSIEPIYAKHPVEFKDGMPQQDDRYNCATNFHVKATFGNGVVMDIKDSHDDLGFGNGILFTGSKGRFLVNRGKIVGSPIDELKDNPLPENAIAEVYGGAMPAKSNAHMANFFECVKTRKLPISDVFTHHRALTTCHLSNIAIRLNRSLKWDPKSEQIIGDDQANAMQAREARKGYEVTA
;
A
#
# COMPACT_ATOMS: atom_id res chain seq x y z
N MET A 1 -31.29 -41.30 -32.82
CA MET A 1 -31.91 -39.97 -32.95
C MET A 1 -31.83 -39.29 -31.55
N SER A 2 -30.92 -38.40 -31.37
CA SER A 2 -30.75 -37.67 -30.10
C SER A 2 -31.56 -36.38 -30.14
N PRO A 3 -32.31 -35.98 -29.10
CA PRO A 3 -33.12 -34.78 -29.14
C PRO A 3 -32.25 -33.53 -29.02
N ARG A 4 -32.43 -32.60 -29.94
CA ARG A 4 -31.83 -31.25 -29.91
C ARG A 4 -32.46 -30.48 -28.75
N SER A 5 -31.66 -29.99 -27.80
CA SER A 5 -32.11 -29.10 -26.75
C SER A 5 -32.41 -27.71 -27.32
N ASP A 6 -33.59 -27.18 -26.99
CA ASP A 6 -34.09 -25.88 -27.41
C ASP A 6 -33.32 -24.72 -26.72
N ARG A 7 -33.08 -23.62 -27.46
CA ARG A 7 -32.44 -22.42 -26.98
C ARG A 7 -33.08 -21.81 -25.70
N ARG A 8 -34.36 -22.04 -25.50
CA ARG A 8 -35.08 -21.62 -24.29
C ARG A 8 -34.69 -22.36 -23.04
N THR A 9 -34.33 -23.65 -23.16
CA THR A 9 -33.89 -24.50 -22.04
C THR A 9 -32.45 -24.13 -21.62
N PHE A 10 -31.60 -23.77 -22.61
CA PHE A 10 -30.24 -23.30 -22.34
C PHE A 10 -30.22 -21.95 -21.61
N LEU A 11 -31.08 -21.00 -22.00
CA LEU A 11 -31.18 -19.68 -21.33
C LEU A 11 -31.77 -19.78 -19.90
N LYS A 12 -32.63 -20.75 -19.62
CA LYS A 12 -33.15 -20.98 -18.28
C LYS A 12 -32.14 -21.66 -17.34
N SER A 13 -31.28 -22.52 -17.85
CA SER A 13 -30.19 -23.11 -17.05
C SER A 13 -29.00 -22.14 -16.82
N SER A 14 -28.77 -21.22 -17.77
CA SER A 14 -27.74 -20.16 -17.59
C SER A 14 -28.15 -19.07 -16.58
N ALA A 15 -29.45 -18.77 -16.49
CA ALA A 15 -29.97 -17.81 -15.50
C ALA A 15 -29.96 -18.37 -14.06
N ALA A 16 -30.06 -19.68 -13.89
CA ALA A 16 -29.98 -20.32 -12.57
C ALA A 16 -28.54 -20.45 -12.06
N GLY A 17 -27.54 -20.50 -12.97
CA GLY A 17 -26.11 -20.53 -12.62
C GLY A 17 -25.51 -19.17 -12.25
N ALA A 18 -26.05 -18.07 -12.79
CA ALA A 18 -25.60 -16.71 -12.50
C ALA A 18 -26.13 -16.14 -11.16
N ALA A 19 -27.18 -16.73 -10.61
CA ALA A 19 -27.73 -16.29 -9.31
C ALA A 19 -27.00 -16.88 -8.09
N ALA A 20 -26.07 -17.81 -8.28
CA ALA A 20 -25.35 -18.49 -7.18
C ALA A 20 -23.95 -17.89 -6.91
N MET A 21 -23.50 -16.89 -7.66
CA MET A 21 -22.16 -16.26 -7.48
C MET A 21 -22.18 -14.78 -7.09
N SER A 22 -23.34 -14.21 -6.77
CA SER A 22 -23.44 -12.92 -6.11
C SER A 22 -23.98 -13.09 -4.69
N VAL A 23 -23.20 -13.70 -3.82
CA VAL A 23 -23.42 -13.56 -2.38
C VAL A 23 -22.74 -12.26 -1.99
N PRO A 24 -23.47 -11.17 -1.66
CA PRO A 24 -22.86 -10.05 -1.01
C PRO A 24 -22.25 -10.59 0.29
N TYR A 25 -20.97 -10.31 0.52
CA TYR A 25 -20.31 -10.59 1.79
C TYR A 25 -21.01 -9.76 2.87
N ILE A 26 -22.05 -10.33 3.48
CA ILE A 26 -22.66 -9.75 4.67
C ILE A 26 -21.77 -10.18 5.83
N PHE A 27 -20.97 -9.24 6.35
CA PHE A 27 -20.39 -9.41 7.66
C PHE A 27 -21.52 -9.57 8.67
N THR A 28 -21.80 -10.80 9.08
CA THR A 28 -22.59 -11.04 10.29
C THR A 28 -21.65 -10.79 11.47
N SER A 29 -21.55 -9.53 11.91
CA SER A 29 -21.02 -9.24 13.22
C SER A 29 -21.92 -9.90 14.25
N GLN A 30 -21.38 -10.85 15.03
CA GLN A 30 -21.99 -11.12 16.33
C GLN A 30 -21.93 -9.78 17.10
N PRO A 31 -23.05 -9.31 17.67
CA PRO A 31 -23.02 -8.11 18.46
C PRO A 31 -22.21 -8.42 19.73
N ALA A 32 -20.99 -7.84 19.83
CA ALA A 32 -20.44 -7.59 21.13
C ALA A 32 -21.44 -6.67 21.83
N MET A 33 -21.97 -7.11 22.98
CA MET A 33 -22.89 -6.33 23.79
C MET A 33 -22.19 -5.02 24.16
N ALA A 34 -22.47 -3.96 23.44
CA ALA A 34 -22.06 -2.61 23.80
C ALA A 34 -23.02 -2.13 24.87
N ASP A 35 -22.50 -1.84 26.06
CA ASP A 35 -23.23 -1.10 27.08
C ASP A 35 -23.70 0.24 26.49
N GLU A 36 -25.01 0.50 26.58
CA GLU A 36 -25.60 1.77 26.22
C GLU A 36 -25.17 2.86 27.22
N GLN A 37 -23.97 3.43 27.01
CA GLN A 37 -23.63 4.71 27.63
C GLN A 37 -24.01 5.83 26.70
N LYS A 38 -24.94 6.67 27.13
CA LYS A 38 -25.38 7.88 26.42
C LYS A 38 -24.18 8.76 26.04
N ALA A 39 -23.95 8.89 24.76
CA ALA A 39 -22.92 9.76 24.17
C ALA A 39 -23.17 11.22 24.55
N ASN A 40 -22.20 11.86 25.17
CA ASN A 40 -22.09 13.31 25.25
C ASN A 40 -21.34 13.77 23.98
N GLU A 41 -22.01 14.40 23.04
CA GLU A 41 -21.55 14.75 21.68
C GLU A 41 -20.25 15.58 21.58
N ALA A 42 -19.75 16.13 22.67
CA ALA A 42 -18.52 16.92 22.72
C ALA A 42 -17.24 16.10 23.06
N ASN A 43 -17.36 14.83 23.48
CA ASN A 43 -16.25 14.01 23.97
C ASN A 43 -15.99 12.73 23.16
N ASP A 44 -16.70 12.50 22.06
CA ASP A 44 -16.75 11.21 21.38
C ASP A 44 -15.78 11.10 20.20
N ARG A 45 -14.59 11.68 20.34
CA ARG A 45 -13.54 11.55 19.32
C ARG A 45 -12.71 10.30 19.66
N PRO A 46 -12.51 9.39 18.67
CA PRO A 46 -11.73 8.18 18.94
C PRO A 46 -10.30 8.52 19.34
N LEU A 47 -9.77 7.74 20.28
CA LEU A 47 -8.39 7.89 20.75
C LEU A 47 -7.44 7.14 19.81
N VAL A 48 -6.35 7.83 19.45
CA VAL A 48 -5.41 7.37 18.44
C VAL A 48 -4.03 7.15 19.06
N GLY A 49 -3.43 5.99 18.79
CA GLY A 49 -2.01 5.70 19.00
C GLY A 49 -1.22 5.86 17.71
N CYS A 50 -0.06 6.53 17.77
CA CYS A 50 0.80 6.70 16.60
C CYS A 50 2.08 5.87 16.75
N ILE A 51 2.31 4.92 15.86
CA ILE A 51 3.47 4.02 15.85
C ILE A 51 4.35 4.35 14.64
N GLY A 52 5.61 4.72 14.89
CA GLY A 52 6.50 5.29 13.90
C GLY A 52 6.22 6.78 13.67
N THR A 53 7.10 7.65 14.18
CA THR A 53 6.89 9.09 14.20
C THR A 53 7.97 9.88 13.45
N GLY A 54 8.60 9.23 12.46
CA GLY A 54 9.60 9.84 11.58
C GLY A 54 9.01 10.86 10.59
N SER A 55 9.75 11.15 9.53
CA SER A 55 9.42 12.25 8.60
C SER A 55 8.02 12.13 7.97
N ARG A 56 7.57 10.93 7.61
CA ARG A 56 6.25 10.70 6.99
C ARG A 56 5.10 10.97 7.97
N TRP A 57 5.27 10.67 9.24
CA TRP A 57 4.28 10.97 10.26
C TRP A 57 3.92 12.45 10.34
N ASN A 58 4.84 13.36 9.95
CA ASN A 58 4.57 14.78 9.92
C ASN A 58 3.40 15.20 9.01
N ALA A 59 3.00 14.34 8.08
CA ALA A 59 1.77 14.50 7.30
C ALA A 59 0.61 13.67 7.88
N VAL A 60 0.86 12.41 8.24
CA VAL A 60 -0.18 11.47 8.69
C VAL A 60 -0.74 11.83 10.07
N GLY A 61 0.13 12.10 11.05
CA GLY A 61 -0.30 12.43 12.41
C GLY A 61 -1.21 13.66 12.50
N PRO A 62 -0.84 14.82 11.91
CA PRO A 62 -1.73 15.98 11.86
C PRO A 62 -3.07 15.72 11.16
N ASN A 63 -3.09 14.86 10.14
CA ASN A 63 -4.34 14.48 9.48
C ASN A 63 -5.24 13.64 10.38
N ALA A 64 -4.67 12.69 11.12
CA ALA A 64 -5.41 11.91 12.11
C ALA A 64 -5.95 12.80 13.25
N MET A 65 -5.16 13.77 13.72
CA MET A 65 -5.58 14.71 14.76
C MET A 65 -6.76 15.62 14.37
N GLN A 66 -7.06 15.77 13.09
CA GLN A 66 -8.29 16.47 12.66
C GLN A 66 -9.55 15.68 13.02
N LEU A 67 -9.47 14.38 13.12
CA LEU A 67 -10.60 13.45 13.22
C LEU A 67 -10.65 12.68 14.54
N GLY A 68 -9.50 12.44 15.19
CA GLY A 68 -9.35 11.78 16.49
C GLY A 68 -8.43 12.57 17.41
N ASP A 69 -8.22 12.08 18.63
CA ASP A 69 -7.29 12.66 19.59
C ASP A 69 -6.11 11.72 19.81
N VAL A 70 -4.90 12.18 19.49
CA VAL A 70 -3.68 11.40 19.69
C VAL A 70 -3.29 11.44 21.15
N VAL A 71 -3.23 10.28 21.80
CA VAL A 71 -2.94 10.13 23.25
C VAL A 71 -1.65 9.36 23.52
N ALA A 72 -1.05 8.77 22.50
CA ALA A 72 0.22 8.07 22.60
C ALA A 72 1.00 8.12 21.29
N VAL A 73 2.33 8.24 21.41
CA VAL A 73 3.28 8.15 20.31
C VAL A 73 4.37 7.14 20.63
N CYS A 74 4.83 6.41 19.63
CA CYS A 74 5.87 5.39 19.77
C CYS A 74 6.88 5.50 18.63
N ASP A 75 8.15 5.54 18.96
CA ASP A 75 9.26 5.38 18.01
C ASP A 75 10.49 4.82 18.74
N VAL A 76 11.27 4.02 18.05
CA VAL A 76 12.55 3.49 18.55
C VAL A 76 13.69 4.53 18.48
N ASP A 77 13.42 5.68 17.88
CA ASP A 77 14.24 6.88 17.93
C ASP A 77 13.59 7.89 18.89
N ALA A 78 14.23 8.10 20.04
CA ALA A 78 13.71 8.98 21.09
C ALA A 78 13.52 10.43 20.61
N ASN A 79 14.34 10.91 19.67
CA ASN A 79 14.19 12.24 19.10
C ASN A 79 12.90 12.37 18.28
N HIS A 80 12.57 11.34 17.49
CA HIS A 80 11.32 11.29 16.75
C HIS A 80 10.11 11.26 17.68
N ALA A 81 10.12 10.38 18.67
CA ALA A 81 9.02 10.23 19.62
C ALA A 81 8.75 11.53 20.40
N ASN A 82 9.81 12.18 20.92
CA ASN A 82 9.69 13.44 21.66
C ASN A 82 9.24 14.60 20.78
N ALA A 83 9.75 14.70 19.54
CA ALA A 83 9.30 15.71 18.60
C ALA A 83 7.81 15.53 18.23
N ALA A 84 7.36 14.28 18.09
CA ALA A 84 5.96 13.97 17.83
C ALA A 84 5.06 14.34 19.02
N LYS A 85 5.43 14.01 20.26
CA LYS A 85 4.72 14.45 21.47
C LYS A 85 4.54 15.98 21.47
N LYS A 86 5.65 16.72 21.31
CA LYS A 86 5.61 18.19 21.30
C LYS A 86 4.64 18.71 20.23
N LYS A 87 4.77 18.22 19.01
CA LYS A 87 3.90 18.63 17.89
C LYS A 87 2.43 18.28 18.13
N THR A 88 2.16 17.12 18.72
CA THR A 88 0.80 16.68 19.06
C THR A 88 0.17 17.63 20.06
N LEU A 89 0.86 17.92 21.17
CA LEU A 89 0.39 18.85 22.20
C LEU A 89 0.13 20.26 21.63
N GLU A 90 1.02 20.77 20.75
CA GLU A 90 0.83 22.05 20.09
C GLU A 90 -0.42 22.11 19.20
N ILE A 91 -0.67 21.05 18.42
CA ILE A 91 -1.84 20.96 17.54
C ILE A 91 -3.12 20.79 18.36
N GLN A 92 -3.13 19.92 19.36
CA GLN A 92 -4.28 19.65 20.20
C GLN A 92 -4.67 20.91 21.03
N LYS A 93 -3.69 21.62 21.58
CA LYS A 93 -3.91 22.89 22.29
C LYS A 93 -4.58 23.94 21.41
N LYS A 94 -4.14 24.08 20.15
CA LYS A 94 -4.78 25.04 19.19
C LYS A 94 -6.24 24.66 18.89
N ARG A 95 -6.63 23.43 19.14
CA ARG A 95 -8.00 22.92 18.98
C ARG A 95 -8.80 22.90 20.28
N GLY A 96 -8.23 23.36 21.38
CA GLY A 96 -8.86 23.35 22.69
C GLY A 96 -8.90 21.96 23.35
N VAL A 97 -8.06 21.02 22.90
CA VAL A 97 -7.95 19.67 23.46
C VAL A 97 -6.83 19.68 24.49
N GLU A 98 -7.19 19.42 25.75
CA GLU A 98 -6.26 19.29 26.88
C GLU A 98 -6.11 17.82 27.25
N ARG A 99 -5.29 17.09 26.51
CA ARG A 99 -4.94 15.69 26.78
C ARG A 99 -3.42 15.55 26.83
N ASP A 100 -2.91 14.78 27.76
CA ASP A 100 -1.49 14.40 27.75
C ASP A 100 -1.24 13.35 26.65
N VAL A 101 0.02 13.21 26.27
CA VAL A 101 0.47 12.30 25.21
C VAL A 101 1.60 11.46 25.79
N ASP A 102 1.36 10.17 25.94
CA ASP A 102 2.39 9.23 26.39
C ASP A 102 3.42 8.97 25.28
N VAL A 103 4.66 8.73 25.71
CA VAL A 103 5.77 8.40 24.80
C VAL A 103 6.28 7.00 25.10
N TYR A 104 6.33 6.15 24.10
CA TYR A 104 6.81 4.78 24.23
C TYR A 104 7.91 4.49 23.19
N GLU A 105 8.86 3.64 23.56
CA GLU A 105 9.80 3.02 22.62
C GLU A 105 9.24 1.70 22.09
N ASP A 106 8.39 1.04 22.86
CA ASP A 106 7.79 -0.25 22.55
C ASP A 106 6.32 -0.06 22.16
N TYR A 107 5.98 -0.39 20.91
CA TYR A 107 4.62 -0.25 20.38
C TYR A 107 3.60 -1.15 21.10
N GLN A 108 4.01 -2.27 21.71
CA GLN A 108 3.12 -3.12 22.50
C GLN A 108 2.41 -2.32 23.59
N LYS A 109 3.08 -1.31 24.16
CA LYS A 109 2.48 -0.43 25.17
C LYS A 109 1.29 0.39 24.63
N ILE A 110 1.26 0.68 23.34
CA ILE A 110 0.09 1.28 22.70
C ILE A 110 -1.00 0.22 22.47
N LEU A 111 -0.63 -0.99 22.05
CA LEU A 111 -1.59 -2.06 21.80
C LEU A 111 -2.27 -2.55 23.07
N ASP A 112 -1.57 -2.56 24.21
CA ASP A 112 -2.08 -2.95 25.53
C ASP A 112 -3.13 -1.96 26.10
N ARG A 113 -3.25 -0.76 25.53
CA ARG A 113 -4.18 0.27 26.00
C ARG A 113 -5.59 0.03 25.50
N ASN A 114 -6.52 -0.23 26.40
CA ASN A 114 -7.94 -0.45 26.06
C ASN A 114 -8.68 0.81 25.62
N ASP A 115 -8.18 2.00 25.98
CA ASP A 115 -8.77 3.28 25.59
C ASP A 115 -8.40 3.71 24.16
N ILE A 116 -7.36 3.13 23.53
CA ILE A 116 -6.98 3.42 22.16
C ILE A 116 -7.77 2.51 21.22
N GLU A 117 -8.51 3.12 20.30
CA GLU A 117 -9.35 2.41 19.32
C GLU A 117 -8.65 2.28 17.96
N ILE A 118 -7.86 3.28 17.59
CA ILE A 118 -7.24 3.42 16.28
C ILE A 118 -5.72 3.52 16.43
N VAL A 119 -5.00 2.87 15.52
CA VAL A 119 -3.56 3.07 15.40
C VAL A 119 -3.17 3.54 14.00
N THR A 120 -2.22 4.48 13.94
CA THR A 120 -1.52 4.82 12.70
C THR A 120 -0.14 4.20 12.72
N ILE A 121 0.19 3.41 11.69
CA ILE A 121 1.49 2.73 11.53
C ILE A 121 2.24 3.44 10.41
N VAL A 122 3.31 4.15 10.76
CA VAL A 122 4.11 4.97 9.85
C VAL A 122 5.61 4.67 10.05
N THR A 123 5.88 3.40 10.28
CA THR A 123 7.22 2.85 10.45
C THR A 123 7.95 2.65 9.12
N THR A 124 9.06 1.95 9.13
CA THR A 124 9.70 1.40 7.94
C THR A 124 8.95 0.18 7.43
N ASP A 125 9.06 -0.12 6.12
CA ASP A 125 8.20 -1.11 5.45
C ASP A 125 8.24 -2.50 6.11
N HIS A 126 9.43 -2.94 6.53
CA HIS A 126 9.61 -4.26 7.14
C HIS A 126 8.91 -4.44 8.50
N TRP A 127 8.48 -3.35 9.14
CA TRP A 127 7.74 -3.40 10.39
C TRP A 127 6.21 -3.39 10.21
N HIS A 128 5.71 -2.98 9.04
CA HIS A 128 4.28 -2.77 8.82
C HIS A 128 3.45 -4.01 9.17
N SER A 129 3.83 -5.17 8.63
CA SER A 129 3.05 -6.40 8.75
C SER A 129 2.92 -6.91 10.18
N LYS A 130 4.04 -6.97 10.93
CA LYS A 130 4.02 -7.43 12.32
C LYS A 130 3.14 -6.54 13.20
N ILE A 131 3.38 -5.23 13.17
CA ILE A 131 2.63 -4.27 13.98
C ILE A 131 1.14 -4.27 13.59
N ALA A 132 0.83 -4.31 12.29
CA ALA A 132 -0.54 -4.30 11.80
C ALA A 132 -1.34 -5.54 12.23
N ILE A 133 -0.73 -6.72 12.13
CA ILE A 133 -1.34 -7.99 12.56
C ILE A 133 -1.63 -7.97 14.06
N GLU A 134 -0.64 -7.59 14.86
CA GLU A 134 -0.78 -7.52 16.31
C GLU A 134 -1.79 -6.45 16.75
N ALA A 135 -1.83 -5.31 16.06
CA ALA A 135 -2.82 -4.26 16.31
C ALA A 135 -4.25 -4.75 16.06
N MET A 136 -4.49 -5.43 14.93
CA MET A 136 -5.81 -5.99 14.65
C MET A 136 -6.22 -7.07 15.65
N LYS A 137 -5.29 -7.93 16.08
CA LYS A 137 -5.51 -8.94 17.13
C LYS A 137 -5.79 -8.30 18.49
N ALA A 138 -5.20 -7.13 18.77
CA ALA A 138 -5.48 -6.32 19.96
C ALA A 138 -6.78 -5.48 19.83
N GLY A 139 -7.57 -5.70 18.78
CA GLY A 139 -8.86 -5.04 18.58
C GLY A 139 -8.79 -3.61 18.05
N LYS A 140 -7.64 -3.18 17.49
CA LYS A 140 -7.48 -1.82 16.93
C LYS A 140 -7.85 -1.79 15.46
N ASP A 141 -8.48 -0.69 15.02
CA ASP A 141 -8.59 -0.35 13.61
C ASP A 141 -7.28 0.31 13.13
N VAL A 142 -6.85 0.02 11.90
CA VAL A 142 -5.47 0.30 11.47
C VAL A 142 -5.43 1.19 10.23
N TYR A 143 -4.70 2.29 10.33
CA TYR A 143 -4.17 3.01 9.18
C TYR A 143 -2.68 2.70 9.06
N CYS A 144 -2.25 2.06 7.97
CA CYS A 144 -0.85 1.71 7.74
C CYS A 144 -0.33 2.39 6.48
N GLU A 145 0.85 3.04 6.55
CA GLU A 145 1.48 3.61 5.37
C GLU A 145 1.86 2.54 4.34
N LYS A 146 1.99 2.99 3.11
CA LYS A 146 2.47 2.17 1.99
C LYS A 146 4.02 2.08 1.98
N PRO A 147 4.60 1.08 1.34
CA PRO A 147 3.99 -0.17 0.86
C PRO A 147 3.50 -1.02 2.03
N LEU A 148 2.40 -1.73 1.84
CA LEU A 148 1.75 -2.48 2.92
C LEU A 148 2.70 -3.47 3.60
N THR A 149 3.57 -4.13 2.82
CA THR A 149 4.43 -5.23 3.28
C THR A 149 5.78 -5.22 2.57
N LEU A 150 6.71 -5.96 3.13
CA LEU A 150 8.02 -6.24 2.52
C LEU A 150 7.99 -7.50 1.62
N THR A 151 7.07 -8.44 1.89
CA THR A 151 6.95 -9.71 1.16
C THR A 151 5.48 -10.03 0.82
N ILE A 152 5.28 -10.94 -0.13
CA ILE A 152 3.93 -11.40 -0.51
C ILE A 152 3.28 -12.17 0.63
N ASP A 153 4.04 -13.04 1.32
CA ASP A 153 3.53 -13.86 2.43
C ASP A 153 3.02 -13.00 3.61
N GLU A 154 3.70 -11.90 3.89
CA GLU A 154 3.22 -10.91 4.87
C GLU A 154 1.84 -10.34 4.48
N GLY A 155 1.62 -10.06 3.20
CA GLY A 155 0.35 -9.56 2.69
C GLY A 155 -0.78 -10.58 2.82
N LYS A 156 -0.51 -11.87 2.55
CA LYS A 156 -1.46 -12.97 2.78
C LYS A 156 -1.87 -13.03 4.26
N LYS A 157 -0.90 -12.95 5.17
CA LYS A 157 -1.14 -12.97 6.63
C LYS A 157 -1.97 -11.77 7.09
N ILE A 158 -1.66 -10.55 6.63
CA ILE A 158 -2.45 -9.37 6.96
C ILE A 158 -3.90 -9.52 6.48
N CYS A 159 -4.10 -9.95 5.23
CA CYS A 159 -5.44 -10.18 4.68
C CYS A 159 -6.22 -11.24 5.46
N GLN A 160 -5.56 -12.32 5.88
CA GLN A 160 -6.15 -13.35 6.72
C GLN A 160 -6.63 -12.76 8.06
N VAL A 161 -5.74 -12.06 8.78
CA VAL A 161 -6.07 -11.50 10.10
C VAL A 161 -7.11 -10.38 10.00
N ALA A 162 -7.10 -9.59 8.93
CA ALA A 162 -8.14 -8.59 8.68
C ALA A 162 -9.52 -9.23 8.51
N LYS A 163 -9.61 -10.37 7.81
CA LYS A 163 -10.86 -11.15 7.68
C LYS A 163 -11.29 -11.75 9.02
N GLU A 164 -10.36 -12.33 9.77
CA GLU A 164 -10.65 -13.00 11.05
C GLU A 164 -11.11 -12.03 12.13
N THR A 165 -10.49 -10.85 12.20
CA THR A 165 -10.77 -9.86 13.25
C THR A 165 -11.90 -8.89 12.89
N GLY A 166 -12.22 -8.73 11.61
CA GLY A 166 -13.19 -7.73 11.14
C GLY A 166 -12.76 -6.28 11.41
N ARG A 167 -11.47 -6.03 11.68
CA ARG A 167 -10.97 -4.66 11.89
C ARG A 167 -10.91 -3.91 10.56
N VAL A 168 -11.19 -2.62 10.64
CA VAL A 168 -11.06 -1.74 9.48
C VAL A 168 -9.59 -1.47 9.24
N PHE A 169 -9.14 -1.72 8.01
CA PHE A 169 -7.75 -1.52 7.63
C PHE A 169 -7.66 -0.67 6.37
N GLN A 170 -6.99 0.48 6.45
CA GLN A 170 -6.69 1.32 5.29
C GLN A 170 -5.19 1.46 5.07
N VAL A 171 -4.79 1.31 3.81
CA VAL A 171 -3.42 1.54 3.36
C VAL A 171 -3.22 2.99 2.92
N GLY A 172 -2.08 3.58 3.23
CA GLY A 172 -1.73 4.96 2.93
C GLY A 172 -1.47 5.28 1.45
N THR A 173 -2.34 4.82 0.53
CA THR A 173 -2.27 5.13 -0.91
C THR A 173 -3.18 6.30 -1.27
N GLN A 174 -2.81 7.49 -0.84
CA GLN A 174 -3.61 8.72 -0.93
C GLN A 174 -4.03 9.10 -2.36
N GLN A 175 -3.39 8.53 -3.39
CA GLN A 175 -3.79 8.75 -4.79
C GLN A 175 -5.23 8.30 -5.07
N ARG A 176 -5.74 7.32 -4.33
CA ARG A 176 -7.13 6.85 -4.47
C ARG A 176 -8.20 7.83 -3.99
N SER A 177 -7.81 8.97 -3.36
CA SER A 177 -8.78 9.91 -2.77
C SER A 177 -8.35 11.37 -2.79
N GLU A 178 -7.11 11.67 -3.11
CA GLU A 178 -6.52 13.00 -3.05
C GLU A 178 -5.90 13.42 -4.39
N MET A 179 -4.88 14.28 -4.38
CA MET A 179 -4.14 14.74 -5.56
C MET A 179 -5.05 15.46 -6.60
N GLY A 180 -6.01 16.24 -6.12
CA GLY A 180 -6.97 16.96 -6.97
C GLY A 180 -7.93 16.02 -7.71
N LEU A 181 -8.18 14.84 -7.14
CA LEU A 181 -9.08 13.80 -7.66
C LEU A 181 -8.69 13.24 -9.05
N ARG A 182 -7.49 13.55 -9.56
CA ARG A 182 -7.07 13.16 -10.92
C ARG A 182 -7.09 11.67 -11.15
N PHE A 183 -6.72 10.87 -10.16
CA PHE A 183 -6.74 9.42 -10.26
C PHE A 183 -8.16 8.86 -10.19
N LEU A 184 -9.05 9.45 -9.39
CA LEU A 184 -10.48 9.11 -9.40
C LEU A 184 -11.11 9.46 -10.75
N GLN A 185 -10.77 10.63 -11.33
CA GLN A 185 -11.20 11.01 -12.66
C GLN A 185 -10.69 10.03 -13.73
N ALA A 186 -9.43 9.57 -13.62
CA ALA A 186 -8.88 8.56 -14.51
C ALA A 186 -9.69 7.26 -14.48
N ILE A 187 -10.00 6.76 -13.28
CA ILE A 187 -10.82 5.55 -13.11
C ILE A 187 -12.25 5.77 -13.61
N ALA A 188 -12.84 6.95 -13.36
CA ALA A 188 -14.17 7.29 -13.87
C ALA A 188 -14.21 7.29 -15.41
N LEU A 189 -13.20 7.87 -16.08
CA LEU A 189 -13.09 7.83 -17.54
C LEU A 189 -13.01 6.41 -18.11
N ILE A 190 -12.24 5.54 -17.43
CA ILE A 190 -12.12 4.13 -17.84
C ILE A 190 -13.47 3.43 -17.69
N ARG A 191 -14.13 3.58 -16.53
CA ARG A 191 -15.44 2.95 -16.27
C ARG A 191 -16.55 3.46 -17.16
N ASP A 192 -16.49 4.74 -17.58
CA ASP A 192 -17.41 5.35 -18.54
C ASP A 192 -17.08 4.97 -20.01
N GLY A 193 -16.06 4.12 -20.24
CA GLY A 193 -15.69 3.60 -21.55
C GLY A 193 -15.06 4.61 -22.52
N ARG A 194 -14.50 5.74 -21.99
CA ARG A 194 -13.95 6.83 -22.81
C ARG A 194 -12.73 6.43 -23.62
N ILE A 195 -12.01 5.41 -23.20
CA ILE A 195 -10.88 4.86 -23.96
C ILE A 195 -11.19 3.47 -24.58
N GLY A 196 -12.42 2.98 -24.40
CA GLY A 196 -12.77 1.61 -24.81
C GLY A 196 -12.10 0.56 -23.94
N ASP A 197 -11.82 -0.61 -24.53
CA ASP A 197 -11.10 -1.68 -23.86
C ASP A 197 -9.63 -1.30 -23.67
N ILE A 198 -9.09 -1.51 -22.46
CA ILE A 198 -7.67 -1.26 -22.19
C ILE A 198 -6.84 -2.31 -22.94
N GLU A 199 -5.89 -1.85 -23.74
CA GLU A 199 -4.98 -2.69 -24.53
C GLU A 199 -3.58 -2.72 -23.93
N HIS A 200 -3.13 -1.59 -23.36
CA HIS A 200 -1.80 -1.45 -22.80
C HIS A 200 -1.73 -0.38 -21.71
N ILE A 201 -0.86 -0.60 -20.72
CA ILE A 201 -0.59 0.37 -19.67
C ILE A 201 0.92 0.59 -19.55
N ALA A 202 1.38 1.85 -19.57
CA ALA A 202 2.77 2.21 -19.32
C ALA A 202 2.87 2.96 -17.98
N VAL A 203 3.70 2.45 -17.07
CA VAL A 203 3.89 2.98 -15.71
C VAL A 203 5.34 3.41 -15.52
N ALA A 204 5.58 4.70 -15.25
CA ALA A 204 6.90 5.24 -14.89
C ALA A 204 6.93 5.63 -13.41
N ILE A 205 7.92 5.13 -12.66
CA ILE A 205 8.00 5.29 -11.21
C ILE A 205 9.35 5.80 -10.67
N GLY A 206 10.29 6.09 -11.55
CA GLY A 206 11.66 6.46 -11.20
C GLY A 206 12.53 5.28 -10.82
N GLY A 207 13.83 5.45 -10.89
CA GLY A 207 14.82 4.48 -10.40
C GLY A 207 15.26 4.78 -8.96
N SER A 208 15.78 3.78 -8.24
CA SER A 208 16.38 3.99 -6.94
C SER A 208 17.74 4.72 -7.09
N PRO A 209 18.16 5.52 -6.11
CA PRO A 209 19.51 6.07 -6.12
C PRO A 209 20.55 4.99 -5.84
N SER A 210 21.79 5.27 -6.18
CA SER A 210 22.94 4.51 -5.73
C SER A 210 23.72 5.27 -4.65
N SER A 211 24.48 4.54 -3.85
CA SER A 211 25.49 5.11 -2.97
C SER A 211 26.86 4.49 -3.30
N GLY A 212 27.95 5.09 -2.87
CA GLY A 212 29.20 4.38 -2.67
C GLY A 212 29.14 3.52 -1.40
N GLU A 213 30.29 3.01 -0.98
CA GLU A 213 30.47 2.38 0.31
C GLU A 213 30.07 3.33 1.46
N ILE A 214 29.27 2.84 2.39
CA ILE A 214 28.84 3.57 3.57
C ILE A 214 29.56 2.97 4.78
N PRO A 215 30.42 3.72 5.48
CA PRO A 215 31.20 3.20 6.58
C PRO A 215 30.33 2.77 7.76
N VAL A 216 30.81 1.80 8.52
CA VAL A 216 30.26 1.45 9.83
C VAL A 216 30.57 2.59 10.80
N THR A 217 29.60 2.95 11.60
CA THR A 217 29.71 3.96 12.66
C THR A 217 28.97 3.52 13.90
N ASP A 218 29.25 4.18 15.02
CA ASP A 218 28.50 3.96 16.25
C ASP A 218 27.01 4.29 16.07
N VAL A 219 26.18 3.51 16.73
CA VAL A 219 24.73 3.77 16.78
C VAL A 219 24.50 5.05 17.61
N PRO A 220 23.72 6.02 17.11
CA PRO A 220 23.37 7.19 17.91
C PRO A 220 22.67 6.80 19.21
N SER A 221 23.01 7.44 20.32
CA SER A 221 22.49 7.08 21.66
C SER A 221 20.97 7.22 21.82
N HIS A 222 20.31 7.96 20.93
CA HIS A 222 18.86 8.13 20.91
C HIS A 222 18.11 7.08 20.09
N LEU A 223 18.83 6.17 19.37
CA LEU A 223 18.26 5.17 18.47
C LEU A 223 18.45 3.75 19.05
N ASN A 224 17.38 3.04 19.25
CA ASN A 224 17.42 1.61 19.54
C ASN A 224 17.57 0.83 18.23
N TRP A 225 18.83 0.57 17.81
CA TRP A 225 19.14 -0.07 16.54
C TRP A 225 18.64 -1.51 16.46
N GLU A 226 18.70 -2.23 17.56
CA GLU A 226 18.19 -3.61 17.65
C GLU A 226 16.70 -3.69 17.35
N LYS A 227 15.90 -2.84 17.97
CA LYS A 227 14.46 -2.74 17.73
C LYS A 227 14.16 -2.14 16.35
N TRP A 228 15.01 -1.22 15.85
CA TRP A 228 14.83 -0.69 14.50
C TRP A 228 14.97 -1.80 13.44
N LEU A 229 15.98 -2.68 13.59
CA LEU A 229 16.19 -3.84 12.68
C LEU A 229 15.02 -4.84 12.76
N GLY A 230 14.50 -5.11 13.95
CA GLY A 230 13.36 -6.02 14.12
C GLY A 230 13.55 -7.36 13.44
N GLN A 231 12.73 -7.68 12.44
CA GLN A 231 12.75 -8.92 11.68
C GLN A 231 13.99 -9.08 10.78
N ALA A 232 14.61 -7.96 10.40
CA ALA A 232 15.77 -7.98 9.52
C ALA A 232 17.00 -8.57 10.21
N PRO A 233 17.98 -9.10 9.47
CA PRO A 233 19.22 -9.59 10.05
C PRO A 233 19.93 -8.55 10.91
N MET A 234 20.60 -9.00 11.97
CA MET A 234 21.45 -8.13 12.77
C MET A 234 22.69 -7.72 11.95
N VAL A 235 22.82 -6.43 11.74
CA VAL A 235 23.92 -5.82 10.97
C VAL A 235 24.40 -4.54 11.64
N ASP A 236 25.62 -4.14 11.34
CA ASP A 236 26.20 -2.90 11.84
C ASP A 236 25.43 -1.66 11.31
N TYR A 237 25.37 -0.64 12.16
CA TYR A 237 24.86 0.65 11.76
C TYR A 237 25.86 1.34 10.83
N ARG A 238 25.34 1.87 9.70
CA ARG A 238 26.15 2.55 8.68
C ARG A 238 25.63 3.96 8.47
N TYR A 239 26.54 4.91 8.45
CA TYR A 239 26.20 6.32 8.25
C TYR A 239 27.34 7.07 7.57
N MET A 240 26.97 7.89 6.58
CA MET A 240 27.89 8.85 5.94
C MET A 240 27.16 10.15 5.69
N LYS A 241 27.66 11.24 6.25
CA LYS A 241 27.13 12.56 5.97
C LYS A 241 27.51 12.98 4.54
N GLU A 242 26.54 13.27 3.70
CA GLU A 242 26.75 13.74 2.35
C GLU A 242 25.79 14.90 2.04
N GLY A 243 26.32 16.12 1.93
CA GLY A 243 25.54 17.31 1.64
C GLY A 243 24.41 17.54 2.66
N LYS A 244 23.18 17.67 2.17
CA LYS A 244 21.97 17.85 2.99
C LYS A 244 21.37 16.53 3.48
N HIS A 245 21.74 15.41 2.88
CA HIS A 245 21.19 14.09 3.16
C HIS A 245 22.31 13.16 3.62
N ALA A 246 22.02 12.34 4.61
CA ALA A 246 22.92 11.26 5.00
C ALA A 246 22.65 10.03 4.14
N LYS A 247 23.67 9.27 3.82
CA LYS A 247 23.56 7.89 3.35
C LYS A 247 23.63 6.97 4.55
N THR A 248 22.66 6.10 4.70
CA THR A 248 22.52 5.22 5.87
C THR A 248 21.62 4.04 5.56
N ARG A 249 21.62 3.02 6.41
CA ARG A 249 20.59 1.96 6.40
C ARG A 249 19.26 2.43 7.03
N CYS A 250 19.29 3.51 7.79
CA CYS A 250 18.24 3.93 8.70
C CYS A 250 17.34 5.03 8.11
N HIS A 251 16.23 5.34 8.81
CA HIS A 251 15.32 6.45 8.52
C HIS A 251 14.86 6.48 7.06
N TYR A 252 14.94 7.63 6.40
CA TYR A 252 14.46 7.82 5.02
C TYR A 252 15.12 6.90 4.00
N GLU A 253 16.43 6.58 4.20
CA GLU A 253 17.26 5.87 3.24
C GLU A 253 17.06 4.34 3.28
N PHE A 254 16.31 3.80 4.23
CA PHE A 254 15.98 2.38 4.31
C PHE A 254 15.37 1.82 3.00
N ARG A 255 14.73 2.68 2.24
CA ARG A 255 14.03 2.36 0.97
C ARG A 255 14.92 1.72 -0.08
N TRP A 256 16.23 1.96 0.02
CA TRP A 256 17.20 1.54 -0.99
C TRP A 256 17.92 0.24 -0.66
N TRP A 257 17.42 -0.44 0.37
CA TRP A 257 17.95 -1.71 0.85
C TRP A 257 16.86 -2.77 0.81
N TYR A 258 17.09 -3.87 0.04
CA TYR A 258 16.10 -4.96 -0.05
C TYR A 258 15.82 -5.66 1.28
N GLU A 259 16.70 -5.48 2.25
CA GLU A 259 16.49 -5.97 3.62
C GLU A 259 15.34 -5.29 4.34
N TYR A 260 14.97 -4.06 3.92
CA TYR A 260 13.97 -3.24 4.61
C TYR A 260 12.83 -2.76 3.72
N SER A 261 13.05 -2.75 2.40
CA SER A 261 12.08 -2.23 1.42
C SER A 261 12.29 -2.90 0.04
N GLY A 262 11.55 -2.51 -0.97
CA GLY A 262 11.69 -3.01 -2.34
C GLY A 262 12.10 -1.93 -3.35
N GLY A 263 12.78 -0.86 -2.90
CA GLY A 263 13.17 0.25 -3.77
C GLY A 263 11.98 0.94 -4.42
N LYS A 264 12.20 1.56 -5.58
CA LYS A 264 11.14 2.27 -6.32
C LYS A 264 9.98 1.37 -6.74
N LEU A 265 10.24 0.09 -7.00
CA LEU A 265 9.18 -0.85 -7.38
C LEU A 265 8.09 -0.98 -6.30
N THR A 266 8.44 -0.89 -5.00
CA THR A 266 7.43 -0.89 -3.94
C THR A 266 7.13 0.51 -3.40
N ASP A 267 8.09 1.46 -3.41
CA ASP A 267 7.86 2.83 -2.92
C ASP A 267 6.84 3.59 -3.80
N TRP A 268 7.14 3.74 -5.11
CA TRP A 268 6.25 4.40 -6.06
C TRP A 268 5.31 3.45 -6.79
N GLY A 269 5.73 2.18 -6.97
CA GLY A 269 4.86 1.14 -7.51
C GLY A 269 3.59 0.96 -6.67
N ALA A 270 3.69 0.98 -5.33
CA ALA A 270 2.54 0.97 -4.42
C ALA A 270 1.53 2.09 -4.68
N HIS A 271 1.90 3.14 -5.41
CA HIS A 271 0.99 4.19 -5.83
C HIS A 271 0.53 4.03 -7.28
N HIS A 272 1.47 3.87 -8.24
CA HIS A 272 1.14 3.91 -9.66
C HIS A 272 0.70 2.57 -10.20
N VAL A 273 1.32 1.46 -9.79
CA VAL A 273 0.85 0.11 -10.16
C VAL A 273 -0.50 -0.18 -9.49
N ASP A 274 -0.71 0.31 -8.26
CA ASP A 274 -2.00 0.23 -7.57
C ASP A 274 -3.13 0.88 -8.38
N ILE A 275 -2.95 2.12 -8.85
CA ILE A 275 -3.93 2.82 -9.69
C ILE A 275 -4.09 2.14 -11.06
N ALA A 276 -2.98 1.72 -11.67
CA ALA A 276 -3.00 1.06 -12.98
C ALA A 276 -3.80 -0.26 -12.94
N GLN A 277 -3.55 -1.07 -11.92
CA GLN A 277 -4.22 -2.35 -11.73
C GLN A 277 -5.68 -2.17 -11.29
N TRP A 278 -6.00 -1.13 -10.51
CA TRP A 278 -7.37 -0.73 -10.18
C TRP A 278 -8.14 -0.30 -11.43
N GLY A 279 -7.51 0.50 -12.33
CA GLY A 279 -8.11 0.88 -13.61
C GLY A 279 -8.36 -0.30 -14.54
N LEU A 280 -7.51 -1.32 -14.47
CA LEU A 280 -7.65 -2.57 -15.24
C LEU A 280 -8.71 -3.53 -14.64
N ASP A 281 -9.26 -3.22 -13.46
CA ASP A 281 -10.16 -4.10 -12.69
C ASP A 281 -9.53 -5.47 -12.38
N GLN A 282 -8.27 -5.46 -11.95
CA GLN A 282 -7.48 -6.66 -11.65
C GLN A 282 -6.97 -6.67 -10.20
N VAL A 283 -7.81 -6.19 -9.28
CA VAL A 283 -7.50 -6.09 -7.84
C VAL A 283 -8.38 -6.97 -6.96
N GLY A 284 -9.30 -7.71 -7.54
CA GLY A 284 -10.20 -8.63 -6.84
C GLY A 284 -9.53 -9.94 -6.43
N ASP A 285 -10.27 -10.79 -5.72
CA ASP A 285 -9.78 -12.10 -5.28
C ASP A 285 -9.48 -13.00 -6.48
N GLY A 286 -8.31 -13.63 -6.49
CA GLY A 286 -7.83 -14.44 -7.60
C GLY A 286 -7.49 -13.66 -8.89
N GLN A 287 -7.43 -12.33 -8.84
CA GLN A 287 -7.03 -11.46 -9.95
C GLN A 287 -5.60 -10.96 -9.76
N GLY A 288 -4.98 -10.55 -10.88
CA GLY A 288 -3.61 -10.06 -10.92
C GLY A 288 -2.88 -10.50 -12.18
N PRO A 289 -1.57 -10.25 -12.29
CA PRO A 289 -0.78 -10.72 -13.41
C PRO A 289 -0.69 -12.24 -13.42
N THR A 290 -0.52 -12.84 -14.61
CA THR A 290 -0.26 -14.27 -14.80
C THR A 290 1.20 -14.55 -15.13
N SER A 291 1.94 -13.53 -15.56
CA SER A 291 3.39 -13.62 -15.78
C SER A 291 4.07 -12.27 -15.57
N ILE A 292 5.32 -12.35 -15.15
CA ILE A 292 6.23 -11.21 -15.00
C ILE A 292 7.49 -11.51 -15.79
N GLU A 293 7.87 -10.59 -16.66
CA GLU A 293 9.06 -10.70 -17.49
C GLU A 293 10.01 -9.52 -17.22
N PRO A 294 11.21 -9.74 -16.69
CA PRO A 294 12.22 -8.70 -16.56
C PRO A 294 12.90 -8.49 -17.94
N ILE A 295 12.71 -7.31 -18.52
CA ILE A 295 13.34 -6.97 -19.80
C ILE A 295 14.78 -6.51 -19.56
N TYR A 296 14.98 -5.68 -18.56
CA TYR A 296 16.30 -5.34 -17.99
C TYR A 296 16.19 -4.88 -16.55
N ALA A 297 17.29 -5.01 -15.80
CA ALA A 297 17.47 -4.36 -14.51
C ALA A 297 18.95 -4.02 -14.31
N LYS A 298 19.22 -2.88 -13.67
CA LYS A 298 20.54 -2.48 -13.24
C LYS A 298 20.53 -2.31 -11.73
N HIS A 299 21.35 -3.08 -11.05
CA HIS A 299 21.59 -2.94 -9.60
C HIS A 299 22.96 -2.30 -9.34
N PRO A 300 23.11 -1.55 -8.25
CA PRO A 300 24.41 -0.97 -7.89
C PRO A 300 25.41 -1.99 -7.30
N VAL A 301 24.96 -3.23 -7.07
CA VAL A 301 25.73 -4.36 -6.53
C VAL A 301 25.47 -5.61 -7.34
N GLU A 302 26.38 -6.59 -7.28
CA GLU A 302 26.17 -7.90 -7.88
C GLU A 302 25.13 -8.71 -7.09
N PHE A 303 24.36 -9.53 -7.82
CA PHE A 303 23.39 -10.45 -7.24
C PHE A 303 23.78 -11.90 -7.57
N LYS A 304 23.67 -12.75 -6.56
CA LYS A 304 23.78 -14.21 -6.71
C LYS A 304 22.55 -14.84 -6.05
N ASP A 305 21.87 -15.72 -6.77
CA ASP A 305 20.67 -16.41 -6.29
C ASP A 305 19.58 -15.43 -5.76
N GLY A 306 19.46 -14.27 -6.38
CA GLY A 306 18.51 -13.22 -5.98
C GLY A 306 18.92 -12.41 -4.75
N MET A 307 20.13 -12.60 -4.21
CA MET A 307 20.64 -11.90 -3.02
C MET A 307 21.81 -10.98 -3.37
N PRO A 308 21.84 -9.74 -2.81
CA PRO A 308 22.96 -8.83 -3.00
C PRO A 308 24.24 -9.40 -2.38
N GLN A 309 25.38 -9.22 -3.05
CA GLN A 309 26.67 -9.73 -2.59
C GLN A 309 27.47 -8.70 -1.76
N GLN A 310 27.03 -7.44 -1.73
CA GLN A 310 27.57 -6.39 -0.88
C GLN A 310 26.48 -5.85 0.04
N ASP A 311 26.84 -5.58 1.28
CA ASP A 311 25.96 -5.09 2.33
C ASP A 311 26.35 -3.69 2.84
N ASP A 312 27.29 -3.03 2.16
CA ASP A 312 27.88 -1.75 2.56
C ASP A 312 27.32 -0.54 1.80
N ARG A 313 26.38 -0.76 0.86
CA ARG A 313 25.82 0.25 -0.02
C ARG A 313 24.37 -0.08 -0.41
N TYR A 314 23.64 0.90 -0.95
CA TYR A 314 22.30 0.65 -1.48
C TYR A 314 22.33 -0.46 -2.51
N ASN A 315 21.31 -1.32 -2.48
CA ASN A 315 21.27 -2.52 -3.32
C ASN A 315 20.00 -2.65 -4.19
N CYS A 316 19.01 -1.76 -4.04
CA CYS A 316 17.82 -1.77 -4.89
C CYS A 316 18.11 -1.31 -6.32
N ALA A 317 17.34 -1.82 -7.29
CA ALA A 317 17.51 -1.53 -8.72
C ALA A 317 17.45 -0.03 -9.02
N THR A 318 18.45 0.48 -9.73
CA THR A 318 18.55 1.88 -10.16
C THR A 318 17.79 2.15 -11.46
N ASN A 319 17.76 1.16 -12.34
CA ASN A 319 17.01 1.19 -13.59
C ASN A 319 16.37 -0.17 -13.82
N PHE A 320 15.20 -0.20 -14.41
CA PHE A 320 14.49 -1.44 -14.69
C PHE A 320 13.40 -1.25 -15.74
N HIS A 321 13.09 -2.34 -16.42
CA HIS A 321 11.91 -2.52 -17.23
C HIS A 321 11.35 -3.92 -16.98
N VAL A 322 10.12 -3.99 -16.52
CA VAL A 322 9.39 -5.22 -16.24
C VAL A 322 8.07 -5.19 -16.99
N LYS A 323 7.70 -6.30 -17.62
CA LYS A 323 6.36 -6.52 -18.20
C LYS A 323 5.55 -7.42 -17.30
N ALA A 324 4.38 -6.95 -16.89
CA ALA A 324 3.38 -7.75 -16.21
C ALA A 324 2.23 -8.05 -17.19
N THR A 325 1.97 -9.31 -17.48
CA THR A 325 0.86 -9.74 -18.35
C THR A 325 -0.28 -10.27 -17.50
N PHE A 326 -1.49 -9.77 -17.77
CA PHE A 326 -2.70 -10.15 -17.04
C PHE A 326 -3.50 -11.22 -17.81
N GLY A 327 -4.42 -11.89 -17.10
CA GLY A 327 -5.19 -13.00 -17.69
C GLY A 327 -6.08 -12.61 -18.87
N ASN A 328 -6.42 -11.33 -19.01
CA ASN A 328 -7.14 -10.76 -20.17
C ASN A 328 -6.23 -10.39 -21.36
N GLY A 329 -4.93 -10.67 -21.27
CA GLY A 329 -3.94 -10.38 -22.33
C GLY A 329 -3.33 -8.98 -22.28
N VAL A 330 -3.82 -8.09 -21.40
CA VAL A 330 -3.25 -6.74 -21.26
C VAL A 330 -1.86 -6.82 -20.67
N VAL A 331 -0.95 -6.02 -21.23
CA VAL A 331 0.43 -5.87 -20.75
C VAL A 331 0.58 -4.53 -20.05
N MET A 332 1.18 -4.55 -18.87
CA MET A 332 1.62 -3.39 -18.13
C MET A 332 3.16 -3.32 -18.15
N ASP A 333 3.70 -2.32 -18.81
CA ASP A 333 5.14 -2.00 -18.78
C ASP A 333 5.45 -1.12 -17.57
N ILE A 334 6.24 -1.63 -16.63
CA ILE A 334 6.67 -0.91 -15.44
C ILE A 334 8.15 -0.55 -15.60
N LYS A 335 8.44 0.75 -15.70
CA LYS A 335 9.80 1.25 -15.93
C LYS A 335 10.23 2.28 -14.90
N ASP A 336 11.54 2.46 -14.78
CA ASP A 336 12.12 3.63 -14.11
C ASP A 336 11.76 4.93 -14.86
N SER A 337 11.73 4.93 -16.22
CA SER A 337 11.27 6.06 -17.03
C SER A 337 10.67 5.56 -18.35
N HIS A 338 9.67 6.28 -18.85
CA HIS A 338 9.14 6.17 -20.21
C HIS A 338 9.50 7.42 -21.02
N ASP A 339 10.79 7.76 -21.11
CA ASP A 339 11.28 8.91 -21.87
C ASP A 339 10.93 8.79 -23.34
N ASP A 340 10.86 7.58 -23.88
CA ASP A 340 10.35 7.24 -25.21
C ASP A 340 8.88 7.66 -25.44
N LEU A 341 8.09 7.76 -24.37
CA LEU A 341 6.69 8.23 -24.39
C LEU A 341 6.53 9.65 -23.80
N GLY A 342 7.64 10.29 -23.42
CA GLY A 342 7.67 11.67 -22.94
C GLY A 342 7.29 11.87 -21.47
N PHE A 343 7.45 10.85 -20.60
CA PHE A 343 7.21 11.00 -19.18
C PHE A 343 8.11 10.12 -18.31
N GLY A 344 8.62 10.70 -17.22
CA GLY A 344 9.44 9.99 -16.21
C GLY A 344 8.67 9.59 -14.95
N ASN A 345 7.40 10.03 -14.79
CA ASN A 345 6.53 9.64 -13.68
C ASN A 345 5.06 9.78 -14.06
N GLY A 346 4.29 8.70 -13.90
CA GLY A 346 2.87 8.67 -14.21
C GLY A 346 2.41 7.33 -14.76
N ILE A 347 1.16 7.32 -15.24
CA ILE A 347 0.50 6.17 -15.83
C ILE A 347 -0.14 6.60 -17.14
N LEU A 348 0.23 5.96 -18.24
CA LEU A 348 -0.41 6.12 -19.54
C LEU A 348 -1.32 4.91 -19.78
N PHE A 349 -2.62 5.14 -19.80
CA PHE A 349 -3.61 4.15 -20.22
C PHE A 349 -3.85 4.29 -21.71
N THR A 350 -3.72 3.19 -22.44
CA THR A 350 -4.03 3.09 -23.86
C THR A 350 -5.13 2.05 -24.07
N GLY A 351 -6.19 2.47 -24.71
CA GLY A 351 -7.32 1.60 -25.04
C GLY A 351 -7.71 1.74 -26.51
N SER A 352 -8.68 0.95 -26.94
CA SER A 352 -9.13 0.80 -28.33
C SER A 352 -9.72 2.09 -28.94
N LYS A 353 -10.15 3.06 -28.09
CA LYS A 353 -10.75 4.33 -28.54
C LYS A 353 -9.93 5.58 -28.21
N GLY A 354 -8.83 5.43 -27.46
CA GLY A 354 -8.02 6.58 -27.08
C GLY A 354 -7.07 6.27 -25.94
N ARG A 355 -6.32 7.30 -25.52
CA ARG A 355 -5.36 7.19 -24.44
C ARG A 355 -5.27 8.47 -23.62
N PHE A 356 -4.90 8.35 -22.36
CA PHE A 356 -4.59 9.49 -21.51
C PHE A 356 -3.47 9.18 -20.51
N LEU A 357 -2.71 10.21 -20.17
CA LEU A 357 -1.68 10.17 -19.13
C LEU A 357 -2.22 10.81 -17.84
N VAL A 358 -2.00 10.15 -16.71
CA VAL A 358 -2.28 10.70 -15.38
C VAL A 358 -1.07 10.61 -14.46
N ASN A 359 -0.83 11.69 -13.71
CA ASN A 359 0.09 11.73 -12.58
C ASN A 359 -0.43 12.68 -11.49
N ARG A 360 0.35 12.91 -10.43
CA ARG A 360 -0.07 13.79 -9.32
C ARG A 360 -0.29 15.26 -9.75
N GLY A 361 0.35 15.71 -10.82
CA GLY A 361 0.28 17.10 -11.32
C GLY A 361 -0.77 17.33 -12.40
N LYS A 362 -1.03 16.33 -13.25
CA LYS A 362 -1.89 16.49 -14.43
C LYS A 362 -2.60 15.20 -14.83
N ILE A 363 -3.68 15.38 -15.59
CA ILE A 363 -4.32 14.37 -16.40
C ILE A 363 -4.53 14.99 -17.79
N VAL A 364 -4.08 14.33 -18.87
CA VAL A 364 -4.06 14.88 -20.23
C VAL A 364 -4.27 13.79 -21.27
N GLY A 365 -4.92 14.14 -22.38
CA GLY A 365 -5.23 13.26 -23.52
C GLY A 365 -6.57 13.57 -24.13
N SER A 366 -6.87 13.05 -25.33
CA SER A 366 -8.13 13.35 -26.03
C SER A 366 -9.38 13.12 -25.18
N PRO A 367 -9.51 12.04 -24.36
CA PRO A 367 -10.68 11.87 -23.50
C PRO A 367 -10.88 12.98 -22.46
N ILE A 368 -9.82 13.72 -22.12
CA ILE A 368 -9.90 14.86 -21.21
C ILE A 368 -10.35 16.12 -21.94
N ASP A 369 -9.85 16.31 -23.16
CA ASP A 369 -10.22 17.47 -23.99
C ASP A 369 -11.70 17.42 -24.38
N GLU A 370 -12.23 16.21 -24.61
CA GLU A 370 -13.64 15.94 -24.94
C GLU A 370 -14.61 16.22 -23.78
N LEU A 371 -14.15 16.31 -22.52
CA LEU A 371 -15.03 16.57 -21.37
C LEU A 371 -15.74 17.92 -21.43
N LYS A 372 -15.26 18.85 -22.26
CA LYS A 372 -15.93 20.16 -22.48
C LYS A 372 -17.29 20.00 -23.15
N ASP A 373 -17.36 19.08 -24.11
CA ASP A 373 -18.55 18.86 -24.95
C ASP A 373 -19.36 17.63 -24.49
N ASN A 374 -18.68 16.69 -23.83
CA ASN A 374 -19.26 15.45 -23.34
C ASN A 374 -18.74 15.17 -21.90
N PRO A 375 -19.28 15.84 -20.88
CA PRO A 375 -18.83 15.67 -19.49
C PRO A 375 -19.08 14.25 -18.97
N LEU A 376 -18.33 13.85 -17.92
CA LEU A 376 -18.64 12.64 -17.17
C LEU A 376 -20.00 12.76 -16.50
N PRO A 377 -20.71 11.63 -16.24
CA PRO A 377 -21.89 11.63 -15.38
C PRO A 377 -21.61 12.35 -14.05
N GLU A 378 -22.59 13.10 -13.55
CA GLU A 378 -22.43 13.97 -12.37
C GLU A 378 -21.92 13.20 -11.13
N ASN A 379 -22.32 11.95 -10.98
CA ASN A 379 -21.97 11.08 -9.85
C ASN A 379 -20.73 10.18 -10.11
N ALA A 380 -20.12 10.20 -11.30
CA ALA A 380 -19.07 9.26 -11.71
C ALA A 380 -17.88 9.21 -10.73
N ILE A 381 -17.43 10.37 -10.23
CA ILE A 381 -16.35 10.43 -9.22
C ILE A 381 -16.82 9.84 -7.89
N ALA A 382 -18.05 10.17 -7.47
CA ALA A 382 -18.62 9.66 -6.23
C ALA A 382 -18.80 8.14 -6.26
N GLU A 383 -19.22 7.57 -7.39
CA GLU A 383 -19.34 6.11 -7.57
C GLU A 383 -18.00 5.41 -7.48
N VAL A 384 -16.96 5.97 -8.09
CA VAL A 384 -15.59 5.44 -7.96
C VAL A 384 -15.08 5.49 -6.52
N TYR A 385 -15.45 6.52 -5.77
CA TYR A 385 -15.03 6.72 -4.38
C TYR A 385 -15.86 5.92 -3.36
N GLY A 386 -16.95 5.27 -3.78
CA GLY A 386 -17.79 4.44 -2.89
C GLY A 386 -19.12 5.06 -2.49
N GLY A 387 -19.66 5.99 -3.31
CA GLY A 387 -21.03 6.51 -3.22
C GLY A 387 -21.16 7.94 -2.69
N ALA A 388 -20.06 8.56 -2.28
CA ALA A 388 -20.05 9.97 -1.84
C ALA A 388 -18.87 10.71 -2.44
N MET A 389 -18.95 12.04 -2.55
CA MET A 389 -17.80 12.84 -2.99
C MET A 389 -16.73 12.87 -1.89
N PRO A 390 -15.44 12.74 -2.27
CA PRO A 390 -14.34 12.89 -1.31
C PRO A 390 -14.38 14.24 -0.60
N ALA A 391 -13.98 14.28 0.66
CA ALA A 391 -13.79 15.53 1.39
C ALA A 391 -12.80 16.46 0.64
N LYS A 392 -13.02 17.76 0.70
CA LYS A 392 -12.15 18.75 0.01
C LYS A 392 -10.70 18.74 0.48
N SER A 393 -10.47 18.34 1.72
CA SER A 393 -9.15 18.19 2.32
C SER A 393 -9.11 16.93 3.19
N ASN A 394 -7.93 16.32 3.33
CA ASN A 394 -7.74 15.15 4.18
C ASN A 394 -8.67 13.97 3.81
N ALA A 395 -9.04 13.86 2.54
CA ALA A 395 -10.06 12.90 2.08
C ALA A 395 -9.71 11.46 2.41
N HIS A 396 -8.43 11.11 2.36
CA HIS A 396 -7.97 9.75 2.61
C HIS A 396 -8.15 9.35 4.07
N MET A 397 -7.72 10.17 5.01
CA MET A 397 -7.90 9.92 6.44
C MET A 397 -9.38 10.03 6.84
N ALA A 398 -10.15 10.95 6.25
CA ALA A 398 -11.58 11.07 6.49
C ALA A 398 -12.34 9.82 6.07
N ASN A 399 -11.98 9.20 4.91
CA ASN A 399 -12.54 7.92 4.49
C ASN A 399 -12.27 6.82 5.51
N PHE A 400 -11.04 6.73 6.03
CA PHE A 400 -10.70 5.74 7.05
C PHE A 400 -11.58 5.89 8.30
N PHE A 401 -11.66 7.08 8.88
CA PHE A 401 -12.47 7.32 10.08
C PHE A 401 -13.97 7.09 9.85
N GLU A 402 -14.47 7.43 8.66
CA GLU A 402 -15.87 7.10 8.28
C GLU A 402 -16.07 5.58 8.17
N CYS A 403 -15.12 4.86 7.59
CA CYS A 403 -15.18 3.40 7.52
C CYS A 403 -15.06 2.74 8.90
N VAL A 404 -14.30 3.32 9.83
CA VAL A 404 -14.26 2.86 11.23
C VAL A 404 -15.66 2.95 11.87
N LYS A 405 -16.40 4.05 11.65
CA LYS A 405 -17.76 4.21 12.16
C LYS A 405 -18.77 3.27 11.50
N THR A 406 -18.68 3.15 10.18
CA THR A 406 -19.69 2.43 9.37
C THR A 406 -19.35 0.95 9.16
N ARG A 407 -18.16 0.51 9.56
CA ARG A 407 -17.63 -0.84 9.33
C ARG A 407 -17.57 -1.25 7.85
N LYS A 408 -17.51 -0.27 6.94
CA LYS A 408 -17.34 -0.48 5.51
C LYS A 408 -15.85 -0.64 5.16
N LEU A 409 -15.58 -1.23 3.99
CA LEU A 409 -14.23 -1.26 3.43
C LEU A 409 -13.79 0.14 3.00
N PRO A 410 -12.57 0.58 3.36
CA PRO A 410 -12.03 1.85 2.90
C PRO A 410 -11.74 1.85 1.40
N ILE A 411 -11.60 3.03 0.81
CA ILE A 411 -11.25 3.19 -0.62
C ILE A 411 -9.88 2.55 -0.97
N SER A 412 -9.00 2.43 0.01
CA SER A 412 -7.70 1.78 -0.10
C SER A 412 -7.61 0.64 0.90
N ASP A 413 -8.49 -0.35 0.72
CA ASP A 413 -8.56 -1.52 1.59
C ASP A 413 -7.33 -2.43 1.42
N VAL A 414 -7.09 -3.24 2.44
CA VAL A 414 -5.93 -4.12 2.52
C VAL A 414 -5.92 -5.19 1.41
N PHE A 415 -7.09 -5.68 0.98
CA PHE A 415 -7.19 -6.79 0.03
C PHE A 415 -6.82 -6.36 -1.37
N THR A 416 -7.43 -5.26 -1.86
CA THR A 416 -7.13 -4.72 -3.18
C THR A 416 -5.69 -4.22 -3.28
N HIS A 417 -5.17 -3.61 -2.20
CA HIS A 417 -3.78 -3.15 -2.20
C HIS A 417 -2.78 -4.31 -2.16
N HIS A 418 -3.06 -5.39 -1.40
CA HIS A 418 -2.23 -6.60 -1.42
C HIS A 418 -2.08 -7.14 -2.85
N ARG A 419 -3.17 -7.24 -3.63
CA ARG A 419 -3.15 -7.72 -5.02
C ARG A 419 -2.28 -6.83 -5.91
N ALA A 420 -2.43 -5.51 -5.80
CA ALA A 420 -1.60 -4.58 -6.59
C ALA A 420 -0.13 -4.60 -6.16
N LEU A 421 0.15 -4.66 -4.86
CA LEU A 421 1.51 -4.70 -4.35
C LEU A 421 2.21 -6.03 -4.68
N THR A 422 1.47 -7.14 -4.79
CA THR A 422 2.01 -8.43 -5.25
C THR A 422 2.67 -8.30 -6.62
N THR A 423 2.10 -7.51 -7.55
CA THR A 423 2.73 -7.23 -8.86
C THR A 423 4.11 -6.57 -8.69
N CYS A 424 4.24 -5.64 -7.74
CA CYS A 424 5.52 -4.98 -7.43
C CYS A 424 6.53 -5.95 -6.82
N HIS A 425 6.10 -6.81 -5.91
CA HIS A 425 6.96 -7.84 -5.29
C HIS A 425 7.42 -8.88 -6.31
N LEU A 426 6.52 -9.40 -7.13
CA LEU A 426 6.87 -10.32 -8.23
C LEU A 426 7.85 -9.67 -9.20
N SER A 427 7.70 -8.38 -9.50
CA SER A 427 8.65 -7.63 -10.33
C SER A 427 10.04 -7.58 -9.69
N ASN A 428 10.12 -7.32 -8.38
CA ASN A 428 11.38 -7.36 -7.64
C ASN A 428 12.02 -8.75 -7.63
N ILE A 429 11.23 -9.82 -7.43
CA ILE A 429 11.74 -11.20 -7.48
C ILE A 429 12.28 -11.50 -8.89
N ALA A 430 11.54 -11.15 -9.95
CA ALA A 430 11.94 -11.39 -11.33
C ALA A 430 13.27 -10.68 -11.69
N ILE A 431 13.43 -9.39 -11.35
CA ILE A 431 14.66 -8.65 -11.66
C ILE A 431 15.86 -9.11 -10.82
N ARG A 432 15.65 -9.52 -9.58
CA ARG A 432 16.72 -10.05 -8.70
C ARG A 432 17.20 -11.42 -9.15
N LEU A 433 16.32 -12.25 -9.69
CA LEU A 433 16.65 -13.57 -10.25
C LEU A 433 17.01 -13.50 -11.74
N ASN A 434 16.77 -12.37 -12.39
CA ASN A 434 16.96 -12.13 -13.82
C ASN A 434 16.30 -13.21 -14.70
N ARG A 435 15.03 -13.54 -14.39
CA ARG A 435 14.23 -14.50 -15.18
C ARG A 435 12.74 -14.25 -15.03
N SER A 436 12.01 -14.69 -16.08
CA SER A 436 10.54 -14.59 -16.10
C SER A 436 9.89 -15.52 -15.10
N LEU A 437 8.79 -15.06 -14.52
CA LEU A 437 7.98 -15.80 -13.56
C LEU A 437 6.58 -16.07 -14.13
N LYS A 438 6.05 -17.26 -13.88
CA LYS A 438 4.64 -17.57 -14.07
C LYS A 438 3.95 -17.53 -12.71
N TRP A 439 2.86 -16.80 -12.62
CA TRP A 439 2.13 -16.60 -11.38
C TRP A 439 0.69 -17.11 -11.50
N ASP A 440 0.22 -17.83 -10.51
CA ASP A 440 -1.20 -18.14 -10.35
C ASP A 440 -1.81 -17.21 -9.28
N PRO A 441 -2.63 -16.23 -9.69
CA PRO A 441 -3.21 -15.26 -8.76
C PRO A 441 -4.29 -15.87 -7.82
N LYS A 442 -4.78 -17.07 -8.11
CA LYS A 442 -5.75 -17.77 -7.24
C LYS A 442 -5.07 -18.47 -6.07
N SER A 443 -4.04 -19.24 -6.35
CA SER A 443 -3.27 -19.94 -5.30
C SER A 443 -2.19 -19.04 -4.68
N GLU A 444 -1.91 -17.91 -5.31
CA GLU A 444 -0.80 -17.00 -4.95
C GLU A 444 0.54 -17.73 -4.87
N GLN A 445 0.87 -18.45 -5.97
CA GLN A 445 2.09 -19.22 -6.09
C GLN A 445 2.80 -18.93 -7.42
N ILE A 446 4.13 -18.91 -7.39
CA ILE A 446 4.97 -18.90 -8.59
C ILE A 446 5.06 -20.33 -9.11
N ILE A 447 4.64 -20.55 -10.37
CA ILE A 447 4.51 -21.89 -10.95
C ILE A 447 5.84 -22.36 -11.50
N GLY A 448 6.30 -23.54 -11.03
CA GLY A 448 7.47 -24.22 -11.59
C GLY A 448 8.81 -23.58 -11.25
N ASP A 449 8.88 -22.76 -10.20
CA ASP A 449 10.11 -22.13 -9.73
C ASP A 449 10.14 -22.05 -8.19
N ASP A 450 10.69 -23.08 -7.56
CA ASP A 450 10.73 -23.20 -6.09
C ASP A 450 11.60 -22.11 -5.44
N GLN A 451 12.70 -21.70 -6.09
CA GLN A 451 13.57 -20.65 -5.59
C GLN A 451 12.83 -19.30 -5.58
N ALA A 452 12.17 -18.96 -6.69
CA ALA A 452 11.38 -17.73 -6.74
C ALA A 452 10.21 -17.77 -5.76
N ASN A 453 9.59 -18.94 -5.63
CA ASN A 453 8.46 -19.14 -4.70
C ASN A 453 8.89 -18.98 -3.24
N ALA A 454 10.08 -19.45 -2.86
CA ALA A 454 10.64 -19.23 -1.53
C ALA A 454 10.90 -17.73 -1.23
N MET A 455 11.15 -16.90 -2.25
CA MET A 455 11.32 -15.45 -2.08
C MET A 455 10.04 -14.68 -1.80
N GLN A 456 8.86 -15.34 -1.81
CA GLN A 456 7.62 -14.73 -1.33
C GLN A 456 7.61 -14.46 0.17
N ALA A 457 8.52 -15.09 0.91
CA ALA A 457 8.71 -14.93 2.35
C ALA A 457 10.17 -14.64 2.65
N ARG A 458 10.47 -14.33 3.89
CA ARG A 458 11.84 -14.30 4.41
C ARG A 458 11.87 -14.80 5.84
N GLU A 459 13.00 -15.31 6.24
CA GLU A 459 13.25 -15.66 7.64
C GLU A 459 13.33 -14.38 8.49
N ALA A 460 12.64 -14.39 9.61
CA ALA A 460 12.71 -13.32 10.61
C ALA A 460 13.64 -13.72 11.74
N ARG A 461 14.28 -12.73 12.36
CA ARG A 461 15.03 -12.98 13.59
C ARG A 461 14.10 -13.54 14.67
N LYS A 462 14.65 -14.42 15.53
CA LYS A 462 13.93 -15.02 16.67
C LYS A 462 13.33 -13.93 17.57
N GLY A 463 12.03 -14.04 17.83
CA GLY A 463 11.24 -13.09 18.62
C GLY A 463 10.61 -11.97 17.79
N TYR A 464 10.90 -11.89 16.49
CA TYR A 464 10.33 -10.90 15.57
C TYR A 464 9.52 -11.54 14.44
N GLU A 465 9.14 -12.80 14.58
CA GLU A 465 8.36 -13.54 13.59
C GLU A 465 7.01 -12.86 13.31
N VAL A 466 6.58 -12.90 12.06
CA VAL A 466 5.26 -12.39 11.63
C VAL A 466 4.30 -13.59 11.55
N THR A 467 3.42 -13.70 12.53
CA THR A 467 2.45 -14.80 12.65
C THR A 467 1.01 -14.30 12.50
N ALA A 468 0.26 -14.94 11.58
CA ALA A 468 -1.18 -14.72 11.44
C ALA A 468 -1.94 -15.31 12.62
#